data_c4a9d9dec78cbc01fe4149302d9809e9
#
_entry.id   c4a9d9dec78cbc01fe4149302d9809e9
#
_cell.length_a   1.000
_cell.length_b   1.000
_cell.length_c   1.000
_cell.angle_alpha   90.00
_cell.angle_beta   90.00
_cell.angle_gamma   90.00
#
_symmetry.space_group_name_H-M   'P 1'
#
loop_
_entity.id
_entity.type
_entity.pdbx_description
1 polymer ?
#
loop_
_entity_poly.entity_id
_entity_poly.type
_entity_poly.pdbx_seq_one_letter_code
_entity_poly.pdbx_strand_id
1 'polypeptide(L)'
;MLNLQHIAFETTDRCNLDCVYCYNIWKTDAVERVPFNSYTKAIETLKKLFSVADIQYVAFTGGEPFLSERFAEVILFCRMEGKQVTLISNGTQGKAKDYKQLIKLGVGLFEFPIHSAQADIHDRMVQVHGSWQKSVTSTREVLQLSGSVVPVVVITKHNVNQLGETLEFINSLGSKRIMLNRYNIGGKGCANPMEVSATAEELRSAFAVANDKAMELDLRLTANVCSPICLLNPADYPLIGFGHCSFDVLKRPITLDINGNIRLCNHSPIVAGNIYQKELEEILYSDYTTQWETSVPDLCKPCSHWSVCKGGCRAASEQCFGTLAKEDPIINYIPTV
;
A
#
# COMPACT_ATOMS: atom_id res chain seq x y z
N MET A 1 6.30 -8.17 -25.94
CA MET A 1 6.38 -8.27 -24.47
C MET A 1 5.92 -6.94 -23.91
N LEU A 2 4.93 -6.95 -23.04
CA LEU A 2 4.38 -5.72 -22.42
C LEU A 2 5.36 -5.14 -21.42
N ASN A 3 5.53 -3.81 -21.40
CA ASN A 3 6.40 -3.14 -20.44
C ASN A 3 5.55 -2.68 -19.23
N LEU A 4 5.54 -3.48 -18.18
CA LEU A 4 4.76 -3.24 -16.96
C LEU A 4 5.61 -2.77 -15.77
N GLN A 5 6.81 -2.46 -15.94
CA GLN A 5 7.80 -2.02 -14.93
C GLN A 5 7.58 -2.53 -13.48
N HIS A 6 6.39 -2.35 -12.89
CA HIS A 6 6.09 -2.62 -11.48
C HIS A 6 4.92 -3.56 -11.29
N ILE A 7 5.07 -4.55 -10.40
CA ILE A 7 3.95 -5.36 -9.90
C ILE A 7 3.95 -5.41 -8.36
N ALA A 8 2.76 -5.49 -7.77
CA ALA A 8 2.56 -5.96 -6.41
C ALA A 8 2.25 -7.47 -6.48
N PHE A 9 3.07 -8.30 -5.85
CA PHE A 9 2.88 -9.75 -5.85
C PHE A 9 2.39 -10.22 -4.48
N GLU A 10 1.16 -10.74 -4.44
CA GLU A 10 0.54 -11.25 -3.23
C GLU A 10 0.88 -12.72 -3.04
N THR A 11 1.71 -12.98 -2.04
CA THR A 11 2.28 -14.31 -1.78
C THR A 11 1.37 -15.20 -0.94
N THR A 12 0.50 -14.60 -0.13
CA THR A 12 -0.45 -15.28 0.77
C THR A 12 -1.58 -14.35 1.20
N ASP A 13 -2.74 -14.90 1.49
CA ASP A 13 -3.85 -14.20 2.14
C ASP A 13 -3.76 -14.21 3.67
N ARG A 14 -2.85 -15.01 4.24
CA ARG A 14 -2.66 -15.12 5.69
C ARG A 14 -1.99 -13.88 6.26
N CYS A 15 -2.52 -13.40 7.39
CA CYS A 15 -1.91 -12.32 8.16
C CYS A 15 -2.12 -12.58 9.66
N ASN A 16 -1.12 -12.26 10.45
CA ASN A 16 -1.17 -12.38 11.91
C ASN A 16 -1.66 -11.12 12.63
N LEU A 17 -2.02 -10.07 11.87
CA LEU A 17 -2.61 -8.83 12.39
C LEU A 17 -4.04 -8.65 11.88
N ASP A 18 -4.85 -7.85 12.58
CA ASP A 18 -6.22 -7.50 12.19
C ASP A 18 -6.45 -5.98 12.17
N CYS A 19 -5.58 -5.27 11.45
CA CYS A 19 -5.53 -3.81 11.41
C CYS A 19 -6.87 -3.19 11.08
N VAL A 20 -7.29 -2.17 11.85
CA VAL A 20 -8.57 -1.44 11.64
C VAL A 20 -8.62 -0.70 10.31
N TYR A 21 -7.47 -0.39 9.74
CA TYR A 21 -7.30 0.32 8.47
C TYR A 21 -7.05 -0.61 7.26
N CYS A 22 -7.12 -1.94 7.45
CA CYS A 22 -6.79 -2.88 6.39
C CYS A 22 -7.84 -2.85 5.28
N TYR A 23 -7.41 -2.53 4.07
CA TYR A 23 -8.25 -2.47 2.88
C TYR A 23 -8.47 -3.84 2.22
N ASN A 24 -7.77 -4.88 2.68
CA ASN A 24 -7.85 -6.19 2.05
C ASN A 24 -9.25 -6.80 2.19
N ILE A 25 -9.90 -7.01 1.05
CA ILE A 25 -11.27 -7.53 0.96
C ILE A 25 -11.40 -8.95 1.50
N TRP A 26 -10.33 -9.75 1.42
CA TRP A 26 -10.34 -11.12 1.96
C TRP A 26 -10.28 -11.19 3.49
N LYS A 27 -10.22 -10.07 4.17
CA LYS A 27 -10.45 -9.96 5.62
C LYS A 27 -11.90 -9.64 5.98
N THR A 28 -12.78 -9.57 4.99
CA THR A 28 -14.23 -9.39 5.17
C THR A 28 -14.95 -10.69 4.87
N ASP A 29 -16.10 -10.92 5.47
CA ASP A 29 -16.95 -12.09 5.18
C ASP A 29 -17.67 -11.98 3.83
N ALA A 30 -17.46 -10.87 3.11
CA ALA A 30 -18.13 -10.57 1.85
C ALA A 30 -17.58 -11.35 0.65
N VAL A 31 -16.44 -12.02 0.77
CA VAL A 31 -15.81 -12.77 -0.33
C VAL A 31 -15.51 -14.19 0.12
N GLU A 32 -16.07 -15.18 -0.59
CA GLU A 32 -15.68 -16.57 -0.42
C GLU A 32 -14.21 -16.75 -0.77
N ARG A 33 -13.43 -17.31 0.15
CA ARG A 33 -11.99 -17.43 0.01
C ARG A 33 -11.57 -18.81 -0.44
N VAL A 34 -10.70 -18.83 -1.46
CA VAL A 34 -9.78 -19.94 -1.66
C VAL A 34 -8.46 -19.52 -1.02
N PRO A 35 -8.08 -20.02 0.18
CA PRO A 35 -6.81 -19.68 0.82
C PRO A 35 -5.65 -20.01 -0.11
N PHE A 36 -4.68 -19.11 -0.20
CA PHE A 36 -3.52 -19.34 -1.02
C PHE A 36 -2.21 -19.17 -0.23
N ASN A 37 -1.39 -20.19 -0.28
CA ASN A 37 -0.05 -20.20 0.28
C ASN A 37 0.74 -21.38 -0.30
N SER A 38 1.33 -21.20 -1.49
CA SER A 38 2.06 -22.26 -2.17
C SER A 38 3.29 -21.72 -2.90
N TYR A 39 4.44 -22.22 -2.52
CA TYR A 39 5.72 -21.92 -3.17
C TYR A 39 5.70 -22.29 -4.67
N THR A 40 5.24 -23.50 -5.00
CA THR A 40 5.22 -23.98 -6.39
C THR A 40 4.39 -23.08 -7.28
N LYS A 41 3.15 -22.75 -6.84
CA LYS A 41 2.28 -21.82 -7.57
C LYS A 41 2.91 -20.43 -7.70
N ALA A 42 3.53 -19.90 -6.63
CA ALA A 42 4.19 -18.60 -6.69
C ALA A 42 5.26 -18.54 -7.79
N ILE A 43 6.13 -19.58 -7.86
CA ILE A 43 7.17 -19.67 -8.89
C ILE A 43 6.57 -19.84 -10.29
N GLU A 44 5.58 -20.70 -10.46
CA GLU A 44 4.92 -20.93 -11.74
C GLU A 44 4.26 -19.66 -12.28
N THR A 45 3.56 -18.94 -11.40
CA THR A 45 2.86 -17.70 -11.75
C THR A 45 3.84 -16.59 -12.13
N LEU A 46 4.93 -16.43 -11.38
CA LEU A 46 5.97 -15.45 -11.71
C LEU A 46 6.68 -15.80 -13.03
N LYS A 47 6.99 -17.09 -13.26
CA LYS A 47 7.54 -17.55 -14.56
C LYS A 47 6.61 -17.22 -15.72
N LYS A 48 5.31 -17.51 -15.57
CA LYS A 48 4.31 -17.21 -16.60
C LYS A 48 4.27 -15.70 -16.87
N LEU A 49 4.23 -14.85 -15.82
CA LEU A 49 4.22 -13.40 -16.00
C LEU A 49 5.50 -12.90 -16.70
N PHE A 50 6.68 -13.32 -16.24
CA PHE A 50 7.96 -12.88 -16.81
C PHE A 50 8.18 -13.34 -18.25
N SER A 51 7.48 -14.39 -18.71
CA SER A 51 7.52 -14.81 -20.10
C SER A 51 6.72 -13.91 -21.05
N VAL A 52 5.76 -13.13 -20.54
CA VAL A 52 4.83 -12.30 -21.36
C VAL A 52 4.97 -10.79 -21.10
N ALA A 53 5.62 -10.40 -19.99
CA ALA A 53 5.82 -9.00 -19.64
C ALA A 53 7.26 -8.71 -19.18
N ASP A 54 7.75 -7.50 -19.53
CA ASP A 54 8.97 -6.95 -18.95
C ASP A 54 8.63 -6.29 -17.61
N ILE A 55 9.06 -6.97 -16.53
CA ILE A 55 8.89 -6.53 -15.15
C ILE A 55 10.28 -6.16 -14.61
N GLN A 56 10.43 -4.98 -14.04
CA GLN A 56 11.67 -4.56 -13.42
C GLN A 56 11.59 -4.65 -11.88
N TYR A 57 10.44 -4.32 -11.31
CA TYR A 57 10.23 -4.21 -9.87
C TYR A 57 9.10 -5.12 -9.40
N VAL A 58 9.38 -5.92 -8.38
CA VAL A 58 8.40 -6.77 -7.70
C VAL A 58 8.28 -6.34 -6.23
N ALA A 59 7.12 -5.81 -5.85
CA ALA A 59 6.79 -5.51 -4.46
C ALA A 59 6.05 -6.71 -3.86
N PHE A 60 6.70 -7.44 -2.97
CA PHE A 60 6.10 -8.55 -2.26
C PHE A 60 5.17 -8.04 -1.16
N THR A 61 3.93 -8.52 -1.19
CA THR A 61 2.84 -8.15 -0.26
C THR A 61 1.86 -9.32 -0.11
N GLY A 62 0.63 -9.03 0.28
CA GLY A 62 -0.45 -9.98 0.48
C GLY A 62 -1.12 -9.75 1.83
N GLY A 63 -1.29 -10.81 2.63
CA GLY A 63 -1.49 -10.69 4.07
C GLY A 63 -0.18 -10.28 4.75
N GLU A 64 0.57 -11.26 5.25
CA GLU A 64 1.95 -11.05 5.73
C GLU A 64 2.90 -11.98 4.96
N PRO A 65 3.83 -11.44 4.15
CA PRO A 65 4.72 -12.24 3.32
C PRO A 65 5.57 -13.25 4.09
N PHE A 66 5.99 -12.95 5.32
CA PHE A 66 6.74 -13.90 6.17
C PHE A 66 5.94 -15.15 6.57
N LEU A 67 4.62 -15.18 6.35
CA LEU A 67 3.79 -16.36 6.54
C LEU A 67 3.67 -17.20 5.27
N SER A 68 4.27 -16.76 4.16
CA SER A 68 4.27 -17.50 2.90
C SER A 68 5.24 -18.66 2.96
N GLU A 69 4.87 -19.75 2.30
CA GLU A 69 5.73 -20.92 2.15
C GLU A 69 6.99 -20.56 1.38
N ARG A 70 8.16 -20.89 1.97
CA ARG A 70 9.48 -20.72 1.35
C ARG A 70 9.71 -19.33 0.77
N PHE A 71 9.25 -18.30 1.44
CA PHE A 71 9.22 -16.91 0.96
C PHE A 71 10.58 -16.39 0.46
N ALA A 72 11.68 -16.68 1.18
CA ALA A 72 13.02 -16.25 0.79
C ALA A 72 13.46 -16.85 -0.56
N GLU A 73 12.97 -18.05 -0.89
CA GLU A 73 13.30 -18.71 -2.15
C GLU A 73 12.50 -18.12 -3.33
N VAL A 74 11.28 -17.62 -3.08
CA VAL A 74 10.53 -16.85 -4.10
C VAL A 74 11.25 -15.53 -4.39
N ILE A 75 11.77 -14.85 -3.37
CA ILE A 75 12.61 -13.66 -3.55
C ILE A 75 13.87 -13.98 -4.35
N LEU A 76 14.58 -15.07 -3.96
CA LEU A 76 15.79 -15.51 -4.69
C LEU A 76 15.48 -15.74 -6.17
N PHE A 77 14.38 -16.41 -6.50
CA PHE A 77 13.95 -16.60 -7.88
C PHE A 77 13.82 -15.26 -8.62
N CYS A 78 13.08 -14.29 -8.08
CA CYS A 78 12.96 -12.97 -8.72
C CYS A 78 14.32 -12.27 -8.91
N ARG A 79 15.21 -12.38 -7.93
CA ARG A 79 16.55 -11.80 -8.02
C ARG A 79 17.41 -12.48 -9.10
N MET A 80 17.30 -13.81 -9.24
CA MET A 80 17.98 -14.55 -10.33
C MET A 80 17.46 -14.16 -11.72
N GLU A 81 16.17 -13.81 -11.82
CA GLU A 81 15.54 -13.24 -13.03
C GLU A 81 15.86 -11.74 -13.22
N GLY A 82 16.80 -11.18 -12.45
CA GLY A 82 17.24 -9.79 -12.57
C GLY A 82 16.27 -8.74 -12.00
N LYS A 83 15.18 -9.15 -11.31
CA LYS A 83 14.15 -8.22 -10.81
C LYS A 83 14.61 -7.53 -9.54
N GLN A 84 14.27 -6.24 -9.38
CA GLN A 84 14.42 -5.52 -8.12
C GLN A 84 13.26 -5.88 -7.19
N VAL A 85 13.57 -6.01 -5.90
CA VAL A 85 12.60 -6.50 -4.90
C VAL A 85 12.40 -5.48 -3.79
N THR A 86 11.14 -5.16 -3.52
CA THR A 86 10.66 -4.47 -2.31
C THR A 86 9.86 -5.44 -1.46
N LEU A 87 10.00 -5.36 -0.15
CA LEU A 87 9.22 -6.14 0.81
C LEU A 87 8.32 -5.21 1.63
N ILE A 88 7.01 -5.37 1.47
CA ILE A 88 5.97 -4.73 2.27
C ILE A 88 5.52 -5.74 3.32
N SER A 89 5.87 -5.52 4.57
CA SER A 89 5.60 -6.43 5.69
C SER A 89 5.12 -5.66 6.92
N ASN A 90 4.38 -6.32 7.79
CA ASN A 90 4.00 -5.72 9.07
C ASN A 90 5.15 -5.68 10.11
N GLY A 91 6.31 -6.24 9.78
CA GLY A 91 7.51 -6.20 10.61
C GLY A 91 7.45 -7.01 11.90
N THR A 92 6.44 -7.91 12.08
CA THR A 92 6.25 -8.62 13.35
C THR A 92 6.76 -10.06 13.33
N GLN A 93 7.11 -10.60 12.17
CA GLN A 93 7.47 -12.02 12.01
C GLN A 93 8.96 -12.25 11.74
N GLY A 94 9.63 -11.34 11.04
CA GLY A 94 11.05 -11.45 10.73
C GLY A 94 11.95 -11.25 11.95
N LYS A 95 13.13 -11.83 11.90
CA LYS A 95 14.21 -11.70 12.89
C LYS A 95 15.47 -11.18 12.18
N ALA A 96 16.46 -10.68 12.91
CA ALA A 96 17.74 -10.18 12.39
C ALA A 96 18.40 -11.10 11.36
N LYS A 97 18.37 -12.43 11.61
CA LYS A 97 18.92 -13.43 10.68
C LYS A 97 18.17 -13.45 9.34
N ASP A 98 16.86 -13.28 9.37
CA ASP A 98 16.01 -13.31 8.20
C ASP A 98 16.23 -12.04 7.38
N TYR A 99 16.28 -10.86 8.01
CA TYR A 99 16.62 -9.60 7.35
C TYR A 99 18.02 -9.61 6.75
N LYS A 100 19.01 -10.16 7.47
CA LYS A 100 20.37 -10.35 6.96
C LYS A 100 20.38 -11.21 5.70
N GLN A 101 19.61 -12.29 5.67
CA GLN A 101 19.46 -13.16 4.51
C GLN A 101 18.80 -12.41 3.35
N LEU A 102 17.67 -11.72 3.58
CA LEU A 102 16.92 -10.99 2.54
C LEU A 102 17.75 -9.86 1.93
N ILE A 103 18.52 -9.12 2.73
CA ILE A 103 19.45 -8.09 2.25
C ILE A 103 20.53 -8.73 1.36
N LYS A 104 21.10 -9.87 1.77
CA LYS A 104 22.08 -10.60 0.95
C LYS A 104 21.49 -11.12 -0.37
N LEU A 105 20.22 -11.52 -0.37
CA LEU A 105 19.49 -11.89 -1.56
C LEU A 105 19.18 -10.69 -2.48
N GLY A 106 19.37 -9.46 -1.99
CA GLY A 106 19.19 -8.25 -2.77
C GLY A 106 17.79 -7.63 -2.67
N VAL A 107 17.09 -7.82 -1.53
CA VAL A 107 15.93 -6.98 -1.22
C VAL A 107 16.41 -5.55 -1.07
N GLY A 108 15.95 -4.68 -1.97
CA GLY A 108 16.42 -3.30 -2.07
C GLY A 108 15.70 -2.33 -1.14
N LEU A 109 14.49 -2.67 -0.71
CA LEU A 109 13.67 -1.83 0.16
C LEU A 109 12.77 -2.67 1.04
N PHE A 110 12.66 -2.26 2.32
CA PHE A 110 11.69 -2.77 3.28
C PHE A 110 10.72 -1.65 3.65
N GLU A 111 9.43 -1.97 3.72
CA GLU A 111 8.39 -1.08 4.22
C GLU A 111 7.74 -1.70 5.45
N PHE A 112 7.86 -1.02 6.61
CA PHE A 112 7.30 -1.48 7.88
C PHE A 112 6.40 -0.41 8.50
N PRO A 113 5.25 -0.79 9.10
CA PRO A 113 4.37 0.16 9.74
C PRO A 113 4.94 0.63 11.09
N ILE A 114 4.96 1.95 11.30
CA ILE A 114 5.14 2.59 12.62
C ILE A 114 4.11 3.71 12.70
N HIS A 115 2.96 3.46 13.32
CA HIS A 115 1.82 4.39 13.30
C HIS A 115 1.85 5.43 14.40
N SER A 116 2.63 5.21 15.46
CA SER A 116 2.77 6.13 16.57
C SER A 116 4.12 5.94 17.28
N ALA A 117 4.61 6.97 17.94
CA ALA A 117 5.68 6.86 18.94
C ALA A 117 5.22 6.05 20.17
N GLN A 118 3.91 5.99 20.43
CA GLN A 118 3.30 5.31 21.56
C GLN A 118 2.83 3.91 21.18
N ALA A 119 3.29 2.90 21.92
CA ALA A 119 3.04 1.49 21.62
C ALA A 119 1.55 1.12 21.64
N ASP A 120 0.80 1.64 22.62
CA ASP A 120 -0.62 1.35 22.78
C ASP A 120 -1.48 1.86 21.62
N ILE A 121 -1.12 3.00 21.04
CA ILE A 121 -1.81 3.55 19.87
C ILE A 121 -1.55 2.69 18.64
N HIS A 122 -0.29 2.35 18.37
CA HIS A 122 0.07 1.47 17.26
C HIS A 122 -0.62 0.10 17.41
N ASP A 123 -0.51 -0.53 18.58
CA ASP A 123 -1.08 -1.85 18.84
C ASP A 123 -2.62 -1.85 18.71
N ARG A 124 -3.27 -0.76 19.15
CA ARG A 124 -4.72 -0.57 18.95
C ARG A 124 -5.07 -0.50 17.46
N MET A 125 -4.26 0.17 16.63
CA MET A 125 -4.50 0.27 15.19
C MET A 125 -4.32 -1.06 14.47
N VAL A 126 -3.37 -1.89 14.90
CA VAL A 126 -3.10 -3.20 14.29
C VAL A 126 -3.81 -4.35 15.00
N GLN A 127 -4.51 -4.08 16.12
CA GLN A 127 -5.31 -5.02 16.93
C GLN A 127 -4.52 -6.20 17.52
N VAL A 128 -3.22 -6.05 17.70
CA VAL A 128 -2.36 -7.10 18.32
C VAL A 128 -1.34 -6.43 19.23
N HIS A 129 -1.41 -6.74 20.53
CA HIS A 129 -0.49 -6.22 21.53
C HIS A 129 0.96 -6.66 21.28
N GLY A 130 1.92 -5.75 21.52
CA GLY A 130 3.35 -5.98 21.30
C GLY A 130 3.81 -5.88 19.84
N SER A 131 2.92 -5.54 18.91
CA SER A 131 3.26 -5.35 17.49
C SER A 131 4.19 -4.16 17.28
N TRP A 132 3.95 -3.05 18.00
CA TRP A 132 4.82 -1.88 17.95
C TRP A 132 6.28 -2.22 18.25
N GLN A 133 6.53 -2.93 19.36
CA GLN A 133 7.89 -3.30 19.74
C GLN A 133 8.57 -4.14 18.65
N LYS A 134 7.84 -5.05 18.01
CA LYS A 134 8.37 -5.90 16.94
C LYS A 134 8.68 -5.09 15.68
N SER A 135 7.75 -4.24 15.22
CA SER A 135 7.96 -3.37 14.04
C SER A 135 9.14 -2.41 14.23
N VAL A 136 9.26 -1.80 15.42
CA VAL A 136 10.39 -0.93 15.77
C VAL A 136 11.70 -1.71 15.79
N THR A 137 11.70 -2.91 16.38
CA THR A 137 12.88 -3.78 16.40
C THR A 137 13.30 -4.14 14.98
N SER A 138 12.36 -4.58 14.14
CA SER A 138 12.62 -4.92 12.73
C SER A 138 13.21 -3.74 11.94
N THR A 139 12.67 -2.54 12.15
CA THR A 139 13.20 -1.32 11.54
C THR A 139 14.65 -1.07 11.96
N ARG A 140 14.95 -1.15 13.25
CA ARG A 140 16.33 -0.99 13.77
C ARG A 140 17.29 -2.04 13.23
N GLU A 141 16.87 -3.31 13.20
CA GLU A 141 17.68 -4.42 12.67
C GLU A 141 18.03 -4.23 11.20
N VAL A 142 17.06 -3.83 10.36
CA VAL A 142 17.34 -3.56 8.94
C VAL A 142 18.31 -2.38 8.81
N LEU A 143 18.14 -1.29 9.56
CA LEU A 143 19.04 -0.13 9.53
C LEU A 143 20.46 -0.51 10.00
N GLN A 144 20.60 -1.27 11.08
CA GLN A 144 21.89 -1.75 11.61
C GLN A 144 22.62 -2.66 10.62
N LEU A 145 21.89 -3.39 9.79
CA LEU A 145 22.42 -4.23 8.72
C LEU A 145 22.70 -3.42 7.42
N SER A 146 22.61 -2.08 7.47
CA SER A 146 22.75 -1.19 6.31
C SER A 146 21.73 -1.46 5.19
N GLY A 147 20.59 -2.05 5.53
CA GLY A 147 19.45 -2.21 4.63
C GLY A 147 18.67 -0.90 4.51
N SER A 148 17.93 -0.75 3.42
CA SER A 148 17.04 0.39 3.21
C SER A 148 15.64 0.09 3.75
N VAL A 149 15.15 0.93 4.66
CA VAL A 149 13.79 0.82 5.20
C VAL A 149 13.07 2.15 5.10
N VAL A 150 11.78 2.09 4.77
CA VAL A 150 10.84 3.22 4.81
C VAL A 150 9.73 2.85 5.80
N PRO A 151 9.73 3.45 6.99
CA PRO A 151 8.59 3.37 7.89
C PRO A 151 7.34 3.97 7.24
N VAL A 152 6.21 3.27 7.40
CA VAL A 152 4.91 3.67 6.85
C VAL A 152 3.99 4.07 7.98
N VAL A 153 3.49 5.30 7.95
CA VAL A 153 2.47 5.80 8.88
C VAL A 153 1.14 5.86 8.16
N VAL A 154 0.17 5.04 8.57
CA VAL A 154 -1.22 5.21 8.14
C VAL A 154 -1.87 6.20 9.11
N ILE A 155 -2.36 7.31 8.59
CA ILE A 155 -2.95 8.41 9.39
C ILE A 155 -4.45 8.15 9.52
N THR A 156 -4.89 8.00 10.76
CA THR A 156 -6.27 7.76 11.18
C THR A 156 -6.64 8.71 12.33
N LYS A 157 -7.89 8.74 12.76
CA LYS A 157 -8.28 9.53 13.96
C LYS A 157 -7.53 9.13 15.23
N HIS A 158 -6.94 7.92 15.27
CA HIS A 158 -6.25 7.41 16.47
C HIS A 158 -4.84 7.99 16.65
N ASN A 159 -4.21 8.47 15.57
CA ASN A 159 -2.83 8.96 15.61
C ASN A 159 -2.60 10.32 14.93
N VAL A 160 -3.62 10.90 14.30
CA VAL A 160 -3.51 12.14 13.51
C VAL A 160 -2.93 13.30 14.33
N ASN A 161 -3.35 13.45 15.61
CA ASN A 161 -2.90 14.53 16.48
C ASN A 161 -1.48 14.35 17.05
N GLN A 162 -0.83 13.22 16.80
CA GLN A 162 0.51 12.86 17.29
C GLN A 162 1.51 12.63 16.16
N LEU A 163 1.18 13.10 14.95
CA LEU A 163 2.02 12.83 13.78
C LEU A 163 3.42 13.43 13.95
N GLY A 164 3.54 14.64 14.51
CA GLY A 164 4.82 15.28 14.78
C GLY A 164 5.74 14.43 15.67
N GLU A 165 5.24 13.97 16.82
CA GLU A 165 5.96 13.08 17.75
C GLU A 165 6.36 11.75 17.07
N THR A 166 5.46 11.24 16.22
CA THR A 166 5.73 10.00 15.46
C THR A 166 6.89 10.18 14.49
N LEU A 167 6.95 11.31 13.79
CA LEU A 167 8.05 11.63 12.87
C LEU A 167 9.38 11.82 13.62
N GLU A 168 9.38 12.51 14.75
CA GLU A 168 10.56 12.65 15.62
C GLU A 168 11.06 11.29 16.10
N PHE A 169 10.15 10.43 16.55
CA PHE A 169 10.48 9.08 16.97
C PHE A 169 11.10 8.26 15.84
N ILE A 170 10.49 8.25 14.65
CA ILE A 170 11.03 7.51 13.49
C ILE A 170 12.40 8.06 13.09
N ASN A 171 12.58 9.39 13.12
CA ASN A 171 13.88 10.02 12.88
C ASN A 171 14.93 9.56 13.90
N SER A 172 14.57 9.43 15.18
CA SER A 172 15.45 8.94 16.23
C SER A 172 15.91 7.49 16.03
N LEU A 173 15.17 6.69 15.25
CA LEU A 173 15.58 5.35 14.85
C LEU A 173 16.64 5.36 13.74
N GLY A 174 16.89 6.50 13.10
CA GLY A 174 17.83 6.67 12.01
C GLY A 174 17.20 6.65 10.60
N SER A 175 15.88 6.63 10.47
CA SER A 175 15.22 6.70 9.16
C SER A 175 14.90 8.16 8.80
N LYS A 176 15.40 8.60 7.65
CA LYS A 176 15.11 9.92 7.05
C LYS A 176 14.01 9.87 5.99
N ARG A 177 13.63 8.68 5.54
CA ARG A 177 12.59 8.47 4.53
C ARG A 177 11.36 7.88 5.22
N ILE A 178 10.22 8.55 5.10
CA ILE A 178 8.97 8.12 5.75
C ILE A 178 7.83 8.25 4.74
N MET A 179 6.96 7.24 4.70
CA MET A 179 5.75 7.26 3.90
C MET A 179 4.55 7.58 4.79
N LEU A 180 3.84 8.64 4.45
CA LEU A 180 2.63 9.10 5.13
C LEU A 180 1.42 8.76 4.27
N ASN A 181 0.65 7.78 4.66
CA ASN A 181 -0.56 7.43 3.94
C ASN A 181 -1.79 7.84 4.75
N ARG A 182 -2.63 8.71 4.20
CA ARG A 182 -3.96 8.87 4.77
C ARG A 182 -4.66 7.52 4.82
N TYR A 183 -5.56 7.32 5.76
CA TYR A 183 -6.41 6.14 5.74
C TYR A 183 -7.15 6.03 4.39
N ASN A 184 -6.98 4.90 3.73
CA ASN A 184 -7.65 4.59 2.48
C ASN A 184 -8.83 3.67 2.78
N ILE A 185 -10.04 4.19 2.70
CA ILE A 185 -11.25 3.47 3.09
C ILE A 185 -11.40 2.23 2.20
N GLY A 186 -11.51 1.07 2.85
CA GLY A 186 -11.61 -0.21 2.18
C GLY A 186 -11.74 -1.36 3.17
N GLY A 187 -11.97 -2.58 2.68
CA GLY A 187 -12.15 -3.75 3.52
C GLY A 187 -13.25 -3.56 4.56
N LYS A 188 -12.96 -3.90 5.80
CA LYS A 188 -13.90 -3.71 6.93
C LYS A 188 -14.31 -2.24 7.13
N GLY A 189 -13.43 -1.30 6.73
CA GLY A 189 -13.65 0.13 6.91
C GLY A 189 -14.76 0.72 6.02
N CYS A 190 -15.16 0.05 4.94
CA CYS A 190 -16.30 0.49 4.14
C CYS A 190 -17.63 0.48 4.92
N ALA A 191 -17.78 -0.42 5.90
CA ALA A 191 -18.98 -0.49 6.73
C ALA A 191 -19.06 0.66 7.76
N ASN A 192 -17.93 1.01 8.37
CA ASN A 192 -17.86 2.00 9.46
C ASN A 192 -16.65 2.95 9.30
N PRO A 193 -16.59 3.73 8.22
CA PRO A 193 -15.41 4.55 7.92
C PRO A 193 -15.13 5.61 8.99
N MET A 194 -16.17 6.13 9.68
CA MET A 194 -16.06 7.12 10.73
C MET A 194 -15.34 6.62 12.00
N GLU A 195 -15.29 5.31 12.19
CA GLU A 195 -14.56 4.74 13.34
C GLU A 195 -13.04 4.84 13.17
N VAL A 196 -12.56 5.05 11.95
CA VAL A 196 -11.14 5.07 11.62
C VAL A 196 -10.68 6.40 11.01
N SER A 197 -11.54 7.06 10.22
CA SER A 197 -11.18 8.30 9.52
C SER A 197 -10.96 9.47 10.48
N ALA A 198 -9.88 10.22 10.26
CA ALA A 198 -9.72 11.57 10.78
C ALA A 198 -10.58 12.56 9.98
N THR A 199 -10.90 13.70 10.54
CA THR A 199 -11.58 14.80 9.85
C THR A 199 -10.68 15.44 8.79
N ALA A 200 -11.27 16.20 7.86
CA ALA A 200 -10.50 16.95 6.87
C ALA A 200 -9.57 17.98 7.52
N GLU A 201 -10.05 18.64 8.59
CA GLU A 201 -9.28 19.63 9.33
C GLU A 201 -8.09 18.99 10.05
N GLU A 202 -8.33 17.88 10.76
CA GLU A 202 -7.27 17.12 11.43
C GLU A 202 -6.21 16.63 10.42
N LEU A 203 -6.64 16.11 9.27
CA LEU A 203 -5.69 15.69 8.22
C LEU A 203 -4.86 16.87 7.69
N ARG A 204 -5.49 18.01 7.38
CA ARG A 204 -4.77 19.20 6.92
C ARG A 204 -3.77 19.70 7.95
N SER A 205 -4.19 19.77 9.22
CA SER A 205 -3.32 20.15 10.35
C SER A 205 -2.15 19.18 10.49
N ALA A 206 -2.39 17.87 10.43
CA ALA A 206 -1.35 16.86 10.54
C ALA A 206 -0.34 16.93 9.38
N PHE A 207 -0.81 17.17 8.15
CA PHE A 207 0.08 17.35 7.00
C PHE A 207 0.88 18.65 7.07
N ALA A 208 0.31 19.73 7.64
CA ALA A 208 1.07 20.97 7.92
C ALA A 208 2.19 20.71 8.93
N VAL A 209 1.88 20.05 10.05
CA VAL A 209 2.89 19.63 11.04
C VAL A 209 3.95 18.73 10.40
N ALA A 210 3.56 17.79 9.54
CA ALA A 210 4.52 16.93 8.85
C ALA A 210 5.43 17.71 7.90
N ASN A 211 4.89 18.69 7.18
CA ASN A 211 5.69 19.57 6.31
C ASN A 211 6.73 20.38 7.09
N ASP A 212 6.35 20.95 8.25
CA ASP A 212 7.26 21.66 9.12
C ASP A 212 8.35 20.74 9.70
N LYS A 213 7.97 19.53 10.14
CA LYS A 213 8.91 18.51 10.62
C LYS A 213 9.83 17.98 9.50
N ALA A 214 9.40 17.98 8.25
CA ALA A 214 10.26 17.64 7.11
C ALA A 214 11.43 18.62 7.01
N MET A 215 11.17 19.91 7.19
CA MET A 215 12.22 20.95 7.21
C MET A 215 13.10 20.86 8.46
N GLU A 216 12.47 20.78 9.65
CA GLU A 216 13.18 20.77 10.94
C GLU A 216 14.15 19.59 11.07
N LEU A 217 13.75 18.40 10.64
CA LEU A 217 14.49 17.15 10.84
C LEU A 217 15.18 16.63 9.57
N ASP A 218 15.14 17.38 8.46
CA ASP A 218 15.66 16.98 7.15
C ASP A 218 15.08 15.61 6.72
N LEU A 219 13.75 15.49 6.73
CA LEU A 219 13.05 14.27 6.33
C LEU A 219 12.63 14.33 4.86
N ARG A 220 12.60 13.16 4.23
CA ARG A 220 12.02 12.94 2.90
C ARG A 220 10.68 12.23 3.06
N LEU A 221 9.61 13.00 2.99
CA LEU A 221 8.26 12.52 3.19
C LEU A 221 7.57 12.24 1.85
N THR A 222 6.84 11.14 1.76
CA THR A 222 5.97 10.80 0.62
C THR A 222 4.59 10.39 1.10
N ALA A 223 3.56 10.67 0.30
CA ALA A 223 2.18 10.25 0.51
C ALA A 223 1.72 9.47 -0.73
N ASN A 224 1.78 8.13 -0.66
CA ASN A 224 1.55 7.29 -1.85
C ASN A 224 0.08 6.91 -2.05
N VAL A 225 -0.76 7.01 -1.01
CA VAL A 225 -2.20 6.88 -1.19
C VAL A 225 -2.73 8.14 -1.87
N CYS A 226 -3.31 7.97 -3.05
CA CYS A 226 -3.89 9.07 -3.82
C CYS A 226 -4.89 9.85 -2.95
N SER A 227 -4.68 11.14 -2.82
CA SER A 227 -5.56 12.01 -2.03
C SER A 227 -6.28 13.00 -2.95
N PRO A 228 -7.59 13.18 -2.79
CA PRO A 228 -8.31 14.24 -3.51
C PRO A 228 -7.68 15.61 -3.20
N ILE A 229 -7.39 16.42 -4.23
CA ILE A 229 -6.80 17.76 -4.06
C ILE A 229 -7.71 18.67 -3.24
N CYS A 230 -9.03 18.50 -3.33
CA CYS A 230 -10.00 19.24 -2.51
C CYS A 230 -9.89 18.89 -1.01
N LEU A 231 -9.30 17.75 -0.65
CA LEU A 231 -9.01 17.35 0.71
C LEU A 231 -7.61 17.80 1.17
N LEU A 232 -6.59 17.42 0.40
CA LEU A 232 -5.18 17.72 0.66
C LEU A 232 -4.57 18.27 -0.63
N ASN A 233 -4.38 19.58 -0.70
CA ASN A 233 -3.73 20.20 -1.85
C ASN A 233 -2.20 20.09 -1.71
N PRO A 234 -1.49 19.41 -2.62
CA PRO A 234 -0.03 19.28 -2.54
C PRO A 234 0.72 20.62 -2.50
N ALA A 235 0.15 21.70 -3.06
CA ALA A 235 0.77 23.02 -3.02
C ALA A 235 0.89 23.60 -1.61
N ASP A 236 0.07 23.16 -0.66
CA ASP A 236 0.11 23.59 0.75
C ASP A 236 1.22 22.88 1.54
N TYR A 237 1.80 21.79 0.98
CA TYR A 237 2.79 20.95 1.65
C TYR A 237 4.00 20.63 0.74
N PRO A 238 4.80 21.64 0.36
CA PRO A 238 5.83 21.53 -0.69
C PRO A 238 6.98 20.56 -0.36
N LEU A 239 7.15 20.17 0.90
CA LEU A 239 8.19 19.21 1.34
C LEU A 239 7.70 17.77 1.38
N ILE A 240 6.42 17.53 1.01
CA ILE A 240 5.82 16.19 0.95
C ILE A 240 5.55 15.81 -0.51
N GLY A 241 6.15 14.73 -0.97
CA GLY A 241 5.88 14.19 -2.31
C GLY A 241 4.55 13.44 -2.34
N PHE A 242 3.57 13.91 -3.12
CA PHE A 242 2.27 13.25 -3.27
C PHE A 242 2.25 12.34 -4.49
N GLY A 243 1.89 11.07 -4.27
CA GLY A 243 1.61 10.12 -5.33
C GLY A 243 0.25 10.36 -5.99
N HIS A 244 0.15 10.01 -7.26
CA HIS A 244 -1.09 10.09 -8.04
C HIS A 244 -1.48 8.71 -8.59
N CYS A 245 -2.77 8.44 -8.73
CA CYS A 245 -3.25 7.26 -9.42
C CYS A 245 -2.94 7.40 -10.92
N SER A 246 -2.08 6.53 -11.46
CA SER A 246 -1.91 6.49 -12.91
C SER A 246 -3.14 5.86 -13.56
N PHE A 247 -3.69 6.52 -14.58
CA PHE A 247 -4.75 5.95 -15.40
C PHE A 247 -4.20 5.04 -16.50
N ASP A 248 -2.99 5.30 -16.95
CA ASP A 248 -2.26 4.41 -17.85
C ASP A 248 -1.95 3.09 -17.14
N VAL A 249 -2.57 2.02 -17.59
CA VAL A 249 -2.45 0.69 -16.99
C VAL A 249 -1.01 0.16 -16.99
N LEU A 250 -0.19 0.57 -17.95
CA LEU A 250 1.21 0.16 -18.04
C LEU A 250 2.12 0.89 -17.03
N LYS A 251 1.66 2.03 -16.49
CA LYS A 251 2.43 2.84 -15.53
C LYS A 251 2.02 2.64 -14.08
N ARG A 252 0.93 1.92 -13.84
CA ARG A 252 0.51 1.61 -12.47
C ARG A 252 1.07 0.28 -12.01
N PRO A 253 1.33 0.09 -10.71
CA PRO A 253 1.61 -1.24 -10.18
C PRO A 253 0.31 -2.06 -10.16
N ILE A 254 0.18 -3.00 -11.10
CA ILE A 254 -0.89 -4.00 -11.05
C ILE A 254 -0.60 -5.01 -9.95
N THR A 255 -1.61 -5.70 -9.48
CA THR A 255 -1.47 -6.74 -8.46
C THR A 255 -1.68 -8.11 -9.08
N LEU A 256 -0.79 -9.03 -8.77
CA LEU A 256 -0.86 -10.44 -9.16
C LEU A 256 -0.82 -11.30 -7.90
N ASP A 257 -1.75 -12.23 -7.73
CA ASP A 257 -1.65 -13.27 -6.70
C ASP A 257 -1.04 -14.57 -7.24
N ILE A 258 -0.72 -15.50 -6.36
CA ILE A 258 -0.11 -16.80 -6.75
C ILE A 258 -1.05 -17.70 -7.57
N ASN A 259 -2.34 -17.41 -7.63
CA ASN A 259 -3.30 -18.14 -8.47
C ASN A 259 -3.40 -17.55 -9.89
N GLY A 260 -2.66 -16.50 -10.20
CA GLY A 260 -2.64 -15.84 -11.50
C GLY A 260 -3.73 -14.79 -11.70
N ASN A 261 -4.44 -14.42 -10.65
CA ASN A 261 -5.44 -13.34 -10.72
C ASN A 261 -4.76 -11.98 -10.78
N ILE A 262 -5.17 -11.16 -11.74
CA ILE A 262 -4.74 -9.78 -11.91
C ILE A 262 -5.82 -8.84 -11.43
N ARG A 263 -5.41 -7.86 -10.61
CA ARG A 263 -6.21 -6.69 -10.22
C ARG A 263 -5.48 -5.43 -10.66
N LEU A 264 -6.23 -4.42 -11.06
CA LEU A 264 -5.63 -3.14 -11.54
C LEU A 264 -5.00 -2.31 -10.40
N CYS A 265 -5.23 -2.69 -9.15
CA CYS A 265 -4.64 -2.09 -7.95
C CYS A 265 -4.74 -3.10 -6.80
N ASN A 266 -3.79 -3.10 -5.86
CA ASN A 266 -3.85 -3.94 -4.66
C ASN A 266 -5.06 -3.62 -3.76
N HIS A 267 -5.63 -2.43 -3.93
CA HIS A 267 -6.85 -1.99 -3.22
C HIS A 267 -8.15 -2.30 -3.98
N SER A 268 -8.11 -2.68 -5.28
CA SER A 268 -9.32 -3.04 -6.03
C SER A 268 -9.87 -4.40 -5.58
N PRO A 269 -11.20 -4.52 -5.42
CA PRO A 269 -11.84 -5.80 -5.11
C PRO A 269 -12.02 -6.68 -6.35
N ILE A 270 -11.89 -6.11 -7.56
CA ILE A 270 -12.23 -6.77 -8.81
C ILE A 270 -11.01 -7.45 -9.43
N VAL A 271 -11.16 -8.74 -9.74
CA VAL A 271 -10.22 -9.49 -10.58
C VAL A 271 -10.49 -9.14 -12.03
N ALA A 272 -9.55 -8.40 -12.65
CA ALA A 272 -9.65 -7.99 -14.05
C ALA A 272 -9.52 -9.19 -15.01
N GLY A 273 -8.81 -10.22 -14.59
CA GLY A 273 -8.64 -11.47 -15.32
C GLY A 273 -7.60 -12.38 -14.67
N ASN A 274 -7.40 -13.57 -15.27
CA ASN A 274 -6.43 -14.54 -14.80
C ASN A 274 -5.47 -14.92 -15.92
N ILE A 275 -4.14 -14.84 -15.67
CA ILE A 275 -3.10 -15.05 -16.68
C ILE A 275 -3.00 -16.49 -17.20
N TYR A 276 -3.67 -17.44 -16.55
CA TYR A 276 -3.78 -18.81 -17.03
C TYR A 276 -4.99 -19.04 -17.95
N GLN A 277 -5.95 -18.08 -17.99
CA GLN A 277 -7.18 -18.17 -18.73
C GLN A 277 -7.24 -17.23 -19.95
N LYS A 278 -6.53 -16.11 -19.86
CA LYS A 278 -6.50 -15.07 -20.90
C LYS A 278 -5.08 -14.57 -21.13
N GLU A 279 -4.82 -14.07 -22.31
CA GLU A 279 -3.58 -13.35 -22.57
C GLU A 279 -3.52 -12.05 -21.75
N LEU A 280 -2.32 -11.71 -21.28
CA LEU A 280 -2.12 -10.55 -20.43
C LEU A 280 -2.62 -9.24 -21.07
N GLU A 281 -2.42 -9.11 -22.37
CA GLU A 281 -2.85 -7.96 -23.16
C GLU A 281 -4.38 -7.81 -23.16
N GLU A 282 -5.13 -8.92 -23.30
CA GLU A 282 -6.59 -8.92 -23.21
C GLU A 282 -7.10 -8.47 -21.85
N ILE A 283 -6.38 -8.85 -20.78
CA ILE A 283 -6.73 -8.44 -19.40
C ILE A 283 -6.50 -6.93 -19.23
N LEU A 284 -5.34 -6.42 -19.68
CA LEU A 284 -4.92 -5.04 -19.45
C LEU A 284 -5.67 -4.03 -20.34
N TYR A 285 -6.20 -4.45 -21.48
CA TYR A 285 -6.99 -3.59 -22.39
C TYR A 285 -8.48 -4.00 -22.44
N SER A 286 -8.98 -4.57 -21.36
CA SER A 286 -10.40 -4.94 -21.21
C SER A 286 -11.31 -3.72 -21.06
N ASP A 287 -12.63 -3.94 -21.24
CA ASP A 287 -13.65 -2.92 -20.94
C ASP A 287 -13.56 -2.41 -19.50
N TYR A 288 -13.21 -3.28 -18.55
CA TYR A 288 -13.00 -2.89 -17.17
C TYR A 288 -11.82 -1.91 -17.01
N THR A 289 -10.70 -2.15 -17.69
CA THR A 289 -9.57 -1.23 -17.71
C THR A 289 -9.97 0.11 -18.36
N THR A 290 -10.70 0.06 -19.45
CA THR A 290 -11.26 1.28 -20.09
C THR A 290 -12.14 2.07 -19.13
N GLN A 291 -12.98 1.41 -18.33
CA GLN A 291 -13.77 2.08 -17.30
C GLN A 291 -12.88 2.75 -16.24
N TRP A 292 -11.78 2.11 -15.83
CA TRP A 292 -10.80 2.72 -14.93
C TRP A 292 -10.22 4.00 -15.49
N GLU A 293 -9.97 4.06 -16.77
CA GLU A 293 -9.34 5.22 -17.44
C GLU A 293 -10.33 6.34 -17.70
N THR A 294 -11.57 6.00 -18.03
CA THR A 294 -12.54 6.98 -18.59
C THR A 294 -13.61 7.44 -17.61
N SER A 295 -13.91 6.68 -16.54
CA SER A 295 -14.96 7.08 -15.59
C SER A 295 -14.62 8.37 -14.86
N VAL A 296 -15.57 9.31 -14.82
CA VAL A 296 -15.43 10.60 -14.13
C VAL A 296 -16.57 10.73 -13.13
N PRO A 297 -16.27 10.85 -11.81
CA PRO A 297 -17.30 11.13 -10.81
C PRO A 297 -18.02 12.44 -11.09
N ASP A 298 -19.32 12.49 -10.81
CA ASP A 298 -20.12 13.69 -11.11
C ASP A 298 -19.59 14.94 -10.39
N LEU A 299 -19.18 14.82 -9.15
CA LEU A 299 -18.53 15.87 -8.39
C LEU A 299 -17.25 16.41 -9.06
N CYS A 300 -16.56 15.56 -9.81
CA CYS A 300 -15.28 15.90 -10.43
C CYS A 300 -15.42 16.44 -11.88
N LYS A 301 -16.59 16.33 -12.51
CA LYS A 301 -16.81 16.81 -13.89
C LYS A 301 -16.50 18.30 -14.08
N PRO A 302 -16.95 19.23 -13.19
CA PRO A 302 -16.64 20.65 -13.31
C PRO A 302 -15.28 21.03 -12.70
N CYS A 303 -14.52 20.09 -12.15
CA CYS A 303 -13.33 20.39 -11.36
C CYS A 303 -12.12 20.69 -12.25
N SER A 304 -11.49 21.84 -12.08
CA SER A 304 -10.27 22.25 -12.80
C SER A 304 -9.06 21.37 -12.50
N HIS A 305 -9.04 20.69 -11.34
CA HIS A 305 -7.95 19.78 -10.95
C HIS A 305 -8.13 18.34 -11.46
N TRP A 306 -9.19 18.03 -12.21
CA TRP A 306 -9.45 16.67 -12.68
C TRP A 306 -8.27 16.04 -13.43
N SER A 307 -7.61 16.80 -14.30
CA SER A 307 -6.49 16.30 -15.10
C SER A 307 -5.32 15.71 -14.28
N VAL A 308 -5.15 16.19 -13.04
CA VAL A 308 -4.10 15.76 -12.11
C VAL A 308 -4.66 14.86 -11.00
N CYS A 309 -5.71 15.31 -10.33
CA CYS A 309 -6.29 14.67 -9.12
C CYS A 309 -6.95 13.33 -9.43
N LYS A 310 -7.65 13.22 -10.56
CA LYS A 310 -8.39 12.02 -10.96
C LYS A 310 -9.44 11.53 -9.95
N GLY A 311 -9.89 12.39 -9.02
CA GLY A 311 -10.91 12.09 -8.04
C GLY A 311 -10.45 11.30 -6.81
N GLY A 312 -9.13 11.19 -6.57
CA GLY A 312 -8.58 10.43 -5.44
C GLY A 312 -8.44 8.94 -5.73
N CYS A 313 -8.78 8.07 -4.76
CA CYS A 313 -8.61 6.63 -4.89
C CYS A 313 -9.84 5.95 -5.51
N ARG A 314 -9.73 5.53 -6.77
CA ARG A 314 -10.79 4.81 -7.48
C ARG A 314 -11.12 3.45 -6.88
N ALA A 315 -10.10 2.73 -6.44
CA ALA A 315 -10.32 1.42 -5.83
C ALA A 315 -11.11 1.52 -4.52
N ALA A 316 -10.96 2.61 -3.77
CA ALA A 316 -11.77 2.86 -2.59
C ALA A 316 -13.24 3.13 -2.96
N SER A 317 -13.48 3.92 -4.01
CA SER A 317 -14.82 4.13 -4.57
C SER A 317 -15.48 2.80 -4.98
N GLU A 318 -14.73 1.97 -5.71
CA GLU A 318 -15.19 0.66 -6.17
C GLU A 318 -15.51 -0.28 -5.00
N GLN A 319 -14.67 -0.33 -3.96
CA GLN A 319 -14.92 -1.15 -2.78
C GLN A 319 -16.18 -0.71 -2.01
N CYS A 320 -16.33 0.59 -1.78
CA CYS A 320 -17.37 1.10 -0.90
C CYS A 320 -18.70 1.37 -1.60
N PHE A 321 -18.68 1.66 -2.91
CA PHE A 321 -19.89 2.00 -3.67
C PHE A 321 -20.18 1.05 -4.83
N GLY A 322 -19.33 0.05 -5.08
CA GLY A 322 -19.48 -0.88 -6.19
C GLY A 322 -19.28 -0.27 -7.57
N THR A 323 -18.68 0.94 -7.67
CA THR A 323 -18.53 1.65 -8.94
C THR A 323 -17.32 2.57 -8.96
N LEU A 324 -16.73 2.73 -10.16
CA LEU A 324 -15.64 3.68 -10.42
C LEU A 324 -16.16 5.11 -10.72
N ALA A 325 -17.47 5.27 -10.86
CA ALA A 325 -18.10 6.54 -11.25
C ALA A 325 -18.38 7.48 -10.07
N LYS A 326 -18.10 7.04 -8.84
CA LYS A 326 -18.19 7.88 -7.64
C LYS A 326 -16.83 8.40 -7.21
N GLU A 327 -16.84 9.49 -6.45
CA GLU A 327 -15.66 10.07 -5.83
C GLU A 327 -15.05 9.14 -4.78
N ASP A 328 -13.81 9.45 -4.37
CA ASP A 328 -13.16 8.79 -3.25
C ASP A 328 -14.04 8.90 -2.00
N PRO A 329 -14.41 7.79 -1.33
CA PRO A 329 -15.30 7.81 -0.17
C PRO A 329 -14.80 8.70 0.97
N ILE A 330 -13.50 8.97 1.06
CA ILE A 330 -12.96 9.88 2.08
C ILE A 330 -13.61 11.26 2.03
N ILE A 331 -14.06 11.71 0.85
CA ILE A 331 -14.73 13.01 0.71
C ILE A 331 -16.08 13.03 1.43
N ASN A 332 -16.83 11.91 1.37
CA ASN A 332 -18.18 11.82 1.89
C ASN A 332 -18.24 11.46 3.37
N TYR A 333 -17.18 10.83 3.89
CA TYR A 333 -17.15 10.32 5.27
C TYR A 333 -16.28 11.12 6.21
N ILE A 334 -15.67 12.20 5.73
CA ILE A 334 -14.98 13.11 6.63
C ILE A 334 -16.03 14.00 7.28
N PRO A 335 -16.15 14.01 8.63
CA PRO A 335 -17.04 14.92 9.30
C PRO A 335 -16.72 16.37 8.89
N THR A 336 -17.68 17.05 8.32
CA THR A 336 -17.62 18.52 8.21
C THR A 336 -17.89 19.06 9.60
N VAL A 337 -16.96 19.80 10.15
CA VAL A 337 -17.12 20.53 11.42
C VAL A 337 -18.15 21.64 11.22
#